data_bf3a5f970fef148db5a56d2536dc516b
#
_entry.id   bf3a5f970fef148db5a56d2536dc516b
#
_cell.length_a   1.000
_cell.length_b   1.000
_cell.length_c   1.000
_cell.angle_alpha   90.00
_cell.angle_beta   90.00
_cell.angle_gamma   90.00
#
_symmetry.space_group_name_H-M   'P 1'
#
loop_
_entity.id
_entity.type
_entity.pdbx_description
1 polymer ?
#
loop_
_entity_poly.entity_id
_entity_poly.type
_entity_poly.pdbx_seq_one_letter_code
_entity_poly.pdbx_strand_id
1 'polypeptide(L)'
;MNLKTNLKPSTNKAGLAALAMPSLPALGVGTIDAYISHINRLPMLSATEEFHLAQEFRRTENLDAARRLVLSHLRLVASISRQYLGYGIPYADLIQEGNIGLMKAVKRYDPAQGVRLVSYAIHWIKAEIHEYILKNWRRVKVATTKAQRKLFFNLRSNQPTLNSLSPGEIESLAKALDVRGEDVREMEVRLAGGDVSIEGDDTDDDSFAPIQWLADERSEPTAVMANSELHQLFGSKLDQALNGLDERSRHIVQARWLDIDADGKGAKTLHDLANEYQISAERVRQIEVAAFKKMRQTLQAETLN
;
A
#
# COMPACT_ATOMS: atom_id res chain seq x y z
N MET A 1 4.13 67.29 -50.99
CA MET A 1 3.13 67.58 -49.95
C MET A 1 2.79 66.29 -49.25
N ASN A 2 3.48 66.04 -48.12
CA ASN A 2 3.43 64.79 -47.35
C ASN A 2 2.38 64.92 -46.24
N LEU A 3 1.31 64.10 -46.31
CA LEU A 3 0.41 63.92 -45.17
C LEU A 3 0.65 62.53 -44.56
N LYS A 4 1.42 62.53 -43.50
CA LYS A 4 1.56 61.37 -42.60
C LYS A 4 0.37 61.35 -41.66
N THR A 5 -0.55 60.43 -41.87
CA THR A 5 -1.61 60.10 -40.91
C THR A 5 -1.06 59.13 -39.85
N ASN A 6 -0.81 59.71 -38.68
CA ASN A 6 -0.50 58.95 -37.47
C ASN A 6 -1.74 58.23 -36.94
N LEU A 7 -1.90 56.94 -37.20
CA LEU A 7 -2.82 56.09 -36.49
C LEU A 7 -2.12 55.52 -35.25
N LYS A 8 -2.43 56.11 -34.10
CA LYS A 8 -2.07 55.50 -32.78
C LYS A 8 -2.89 54.23 -32.59
N PRO A 9 -2.31 53.09 -32.23
CA PRO A 9 -3.10 51.95 -31.80
C PRO A 9 -3.68 52.21 -30.41
N SER A 10 -4.99 52.28 -30.33
CA SER A 10 -5.75 52.32 -29.10
C SER A 10 -5.58 50.98 -28.36
N THR A 11 -4.62 50.91 -27.45
CA THR A 11 -4.51 49.83 -26.50
C THR A 11 -5.62 49.97 -25.47
N ASN A 12 -6.72 49.33 -25.75
CA ASN A 12 -7.81 49.16 -24.77
C ASN A 12 -7.33 48.10 -23.72
N LYS A 13 -6.44 48.52 -22.79
CA LYS A 13 -6.13 47.81 -21.56
C LYS A 13 -7.21 48.11 -20.53
N ALA A 14 -8.47 47.78 -20.85
CA ALA A 14 -9.51 47.74 -19.86
C ALA A 14 -9.32 46.48 -19.03
N GLY A 15 -8.69 46.63 -17.87
CA GLY A 15 -9.11 46.02 -16.63
C GLY A 15 -9.17 44.51 -16.53
N LEU A 16 -8.10 43.77 -16.86
CA LEU A 16 -7.81 42.61 -16.05
C LEU A 16 -7.04 43.12 -14.82
N ALA A 17 -7.79 43.61 -13.84
CA ALA A 17 -7.30 43.75 -12.49
C ALA A 17 -6.75 42.36 -12.13
N ALA A 18 -5.45 42.27 -12.05
CA ALA A 18 -4.78 41.09 -11.48
C ALA A 18 -5.27 40.99 -10.04
N LEU A 19 -6.38 40.24 -9.84
CA LEU A 19 -6.80 39.83 -8.53
C LEU A 19 -5.60 39.08 -7.96
N ALA A 20 -4.89 39.76 -7.06
CA ALA A 20 -3.79 39.15 -6.32
C ALA A 20 -4.33 37.85 -5.73
N MET A 21 -3.89 36.72 -6.26
CA MET A 21 -4.35 35.43 -5.80
C MET A 21 -3.93 35.29 -4.34
N PRO A 22 -4.87 35.13 -3.41
CA PRO A 22 -4.52 34.94 -2.01
C PRO A 22 -3.63 33.69 -1.91
N SER A 23 -2.47 33.86 -1.26
CA SER A 23 -1.62 32.71 -0.93
C SER A 23 -2.39 31.79 -0.01
N LEU A 24 -2.42 30.51 -0.32
CA LEU A 24 -2.96 29.51 0.61
C LEU A 24 -2.17 29.57 1.91
N PRO A 25 -2.82 29.70 3.07
CA PRO A 25 -2.11 29.57 4.34
C PRO A 25 -1.54 28.15 4.40
N ALA A 26 -0.24 28.05 4.72
CA ALA A 26 0.35 26.77 5.03
C ALA A 26 -0.43 26.13 6.20
N LEU A 27 -0.81 24.88 6.08
CA LEU A 27 -1.55 24.14 7.12
C LEU A 27 -0.82 24.03 8.47
N GLY A 28 0.38 24.61 8.59
CA GLY A 28 1.18 24.58 9.81
C GLY A 28 0.93 25.77 10.79
N VAL A 29 0.14 26.78 10.44
CA VAL A 29 0.02 28.02 11.22
C VAL A 29 -1.44 28.34 11.63
N GLY A 30 -2.43 27.56 11.17
CA GLY A 30 -3.83 27.80 11.48
C GLY A 30 -4.61 26.54 11.77
N THR A 31 -5.66 26.66 12.54
CA THR A 31 -6.65 25.61 12.73
C THR A 31 -7.30 25.24 11.40
N ILE A 32 -7.78 24.01 11.29
CA ILE A 32 -8.53 23.55 10.10
C ILE A 32 -9.72 24.45 9.76
N ASP A 33 -10.33 25.09 10.78
CA ASP A 33 -11.42 26.03 10.61
C ASP A 33 -10.96 27.30 9.91
N ALA A 34 -9.76 27.79 10.18
CA ALA A 34 -9.16 28.90 9.46
C ALA A 34 -8.96 28.57 7.97
N TYR A 35 -8.49 27.36 7.67
CA TYR A 35 -8.36 26.89 6.29
C TYR A 35 -9.74 26.84 5.60
N ILE A 36 -10.75 26.25 6.23
CA ILE A 36 -12.11 26.16 5.68
C ILE A 36 -12.69 27.54 5.47
N SER A 37 -12.50 28.47 6.41
CA SER A 37 -12.94 29.86 6.27
C SER A 37 -12.25 30.56 5.11
N HIS A 38 -10.98 30.29 4.89
CA HIS A 38 -10.21 30.85 3.78
C HIS A 38 -10.71 30.33 2.41
N ILE A 39 -10.86 29.02 2.26
CA ILE A 39 -11.33 28.43 0.98
C ILE A 39 -12.76 28.86 0.65
N ASN A 40 -13.58 29.14 1.66
CA ASN A 40 -14.96 29.63 1.46
C ASN A 40 -15.01 31.06 0.94
N ARG A 41 -13.94 31.84 1.07
CA ARG A 41 -13.84 33.20 0.53
C ARG A 41 -13.34 33.24 -0.92
N LEU A 42 -12.82 32.16 -1.42
CA LEU A 42 -12.32 32.09 -2.80
C LEU A 42 -13.48 32.20 -3.79
N PRO A 43 -13.33 32.96 -4.88
CA PRO A 43 -14.35 33.09 -5.89
C PRO A 43 -14.58 31.76 -6.64
N MET A 44 -15.83 31.46 -6.94
CA MET A 44 -16.20 30.34 -7.77
C MET A 44 -16.11 30.73 -9.25
N LEU A 45 -15.61 29.81 -10.08
CA LEU A 45 -15.57 30.03 -11.53
C LEU A 45 -16.93 29.77 -12.19
N SER A 46 -17.25 30.59 -13.17
CA SER A 46 -18.36 30.31 -14.10
C SER A 46 -17.99 29.15 -15.05
N ALA A 47 -18.98 28.55 -15.69
CA ALA A 47 -18.73 27.44 -16.64
C ALA A 47 -17.84 27.87 -17.83
N THR A 48 -17.99 29.13 -18.27
CA THR A 48 -17.21 29.69 -19.37
C THR A 48 -15.75 29.93 -18.97
N GLU A 49 -15.51 30.47 -17.77
CA GLU A 49 -14.16 30.67 -17.25
C GLU A 49 -13.43 29.34 -16.98
N GLU A 50 -14.15 28.35 -16.41
CA GLU A 50 -13.65 27.00 -16.20
C GLU A 50 -13.19 26.40 -17.53
N PHE A 51 -14.03 26.50 -18.58
CA PHE A 51 -13.69 26.00 -19.92
C PHE A 51 -12.44 26.66 -20.50
N HIS A 52 -12.39 28.02 -20.45
CA HIS A 52 -11.25 28.77 -20.97
C HIS A 52 -9.94 28.44 -20.23
N LEU A 53 -9.97 28.40 -18.90
CA LEU A 53 -8.80 28.05 -18.11
C LEU A 53 -8.34 26.60 -18.36
N ALA A 54 -9.27 25.67 -18.51
CA ALA A 54 -8.94 24.28 -18.80
C ALA A 54 -8.34 24.13 -20.21
N GLN A 55 -8.87 24.86 -21.19
CA GLN A 55 -8.35 24.87 -22.55
C GLN A 55 -6.95 25.51 -22.60
N GLU A 56 -6.75 26.63 -21.88
CA GLU A 56 -5.45 27.26 -21.74
C GLU A 56 -4.42 26.33 -21.13
N PHE A 57 -4.76 25.69 -19.99
CA PHE A 57 -3.89 24.72 -19.32
C PHE A 57 -3.51 23.57 -20.25
N ARG A 58 -4.46 23.04 -21.00
CA ARG A 58 -4.21 21.91 -21.89
C ARG A 58 -3.32 22.26 -23.09
N ARG A 59 -3.39 23.52 -23.56
CA ARG A 59 -2.60 23.99 -24.71
C ARG A 59 -1.19 24.43 -24.33
N THR A 60 -1.02 25.08 -23.17
CA THR A 60 0.21 25.78 -22.79
C THR A 60 0.85 25.22 -21.53
N GLU A 61 0.22 24.24 -20.86
CA GLU A 61 0.62 23.74 -19.54
C GLU A 61 0.82 24.85 -18.49
N ASN A 62 0.06 25.95 -18.64
CA ASN A 62 0.17 27.12 -17.77
C ASN A 62 -0.24 26.75 -16.34
N LEU A 63 0.74 26.78 -15.41
CA LEU A 63 0.52 26.44 -14.00
C LEU A 63 -0.43 27.43 -13.29
N ASP A 64 -0.49 28.68 -13.72
CA ASP A 64 -1.43 29.65 -13.13
C ASP A 64 -2.87 29.33 -13.48
N ALA A 65 -3.15 28.85 -14.69
CA ALA A 65 -4.47 28.37 -15.07
C ALA A 65 -4.87 27.13 -14.24
N ALA A 66 -3.98 26.17 -14.09
CA ALA A 66 -4.20 24.99 -13.26
C ALA A 66 -4.44 25.38 -11.78
N ARG A 67 -3.63 26.31 -11.25
CA ARG A 67 -3.79 26.83 -9.89
C ARG A 67 -5.17 27.44 -9.66
N ARG A 68 -5.64 28.27 -10.59
CA ARG A 68 -7.00 28.87 -10.50
C ARG A 68 -8.09 27.81 -10.50
N LEU A 69 -7.99 26.81 -11.37
CA LEU A 69 -8.92 25.66 -11.40
C LEU A 69 -8.93 24.90 -10.07
N VAL A 70 -7.77 24.60 -9.49
CA VAL A 70 -7.69 23.91 -8.20
C VAL A 70 -8.28 24.77 -7.09
N LEU A 71 -7.84 26.03 -6.96
CA LEU A 71 -8.28 26.93 -5.88
C LEU A 71 -9.79 27.12 -5.83
N SER A 72 -10.44 27.27 -6.99
CA SER A 72 -11.88 27.46 -7.07
C SER A 72 -12.70 26.22 -6.65
N HIS A 73 -12.09 25.03 -6.66
CA HIS A 73 -12.75 23.77 -6.34
C HIS A 73 -12.35 23.16 -4.98
N LEU A 74 -11.53 23.84 -4.16
CA LEU A 74 -11.14 23.35 -2.82
C LEU A 74 -12.34 23.20 -1.88
N ARG A 75 -13.39 24.02 -2.03
CA ARG A 75 -14.63 23.89 -1.26
C ARG A 75 -15.33 22.55 -1.51
N LEU A 76 -15.29 22.07 -2.77
CA LEU A 76 -15.82 20.77 -3.13
C LEU A 76 -15.07 19.65 -2.41
N VAL A 77 -13.74 19.74 -2.37
CA VAL A 77 -12.90 18.76 -1.67
C VAL A 77 -13.27 18.71 -0.19
N ALA A 78 -13.33 19.84 0.50
CA ALA A 78 -13.72 19.91 1.91
C ALA A 78 -15.11 19.31 2.16
N SER A 79 -16.07 19.58 1.29
CA SER A 79 -17.43 19.03 1.39
C SER A 79 -17.45 17.50 1.23
N ILE A 80 -16.69 16.95 0.27
CA ILE A 80 -16.61 15.51 0.05
C ILE A 80 -15.88 14.84 1.21
N SER A 81 -14.74 15.38 1.65
CA SER A 81 -13.92 14.83 2.75
C SER A 81 -14.71 14.73 4.06
N ARG A 82 -15.65 15.66 4.28
CA ARG A 82 -16.51 15.65 5.47
C ARG A 82 -17.36 14.39 5.61
N GLN A 83 -17.71 13.75 4.50
CA GLN A 83 -18.51 12.52 4.48
C GLN A 83 -17.74 11.33 5.05
N TYR A 84 -16.41 11.42 5.18
CA TYR A 84 -15.52 10.36 5.61
C TYR A 84 -14.97 10.53 7.03
N LEU A 85 -15.45 11.51 7.79
CA LEU A 85 -15.02 11.76 9.19
C LEU A 85 -15.24 10.54 10.10
N GLY A 86 -16.28 9.75 9.82
CA GLY A 86 -16.61 8.55 10.61
C GLY A 86 -15.57 7.42 10.57
N TYR A 87 -14.52 7.53 9.77
CA TYR A 87 -13.46 6.51 9.71
C TYR A 87 -12.32 6.71 10.71
N GLY A 88 -12.37 7.75 11.56
CA GLY A 88 -11.36 8.01 12.58
C GLY A 88 -10.05 8.60 12.07
N ILE A 89 -10.04 9.04 10.81
CA ILE A 89 -8.88 9.68 10.18
C ILE A 89 -8.98 11.20 10.36
N PRO A 90 -7.87 11.92 10.61
CA PRO A 90 -7.86 13.37 10.74
C PRO A 90 -8.46 14.06 9.51
N TYR A 91 -9.35 15.03 9.72
CA TYR A 91 -10.02 15.73 8.64
C TYR A 91 -9.05 16.47 7.72
N ALA A 92 -7.95 17.01 8.30
CA ALA A 92 -6.90 17.66 7.53
C ALA A 92 -6.29 16.71 6.47
N ASP A 93 -6.01 15.49 6.85
CA ASP A 93 -5.41 14.50 5.97
C ASP A 93 -6.38 14.10 4.84
N LEU A 94 -7.66 13.89 5.18
CA LEU A 94 -8.69 13.60 4.18
C LEU A 94 -8.83 14.74 3.15
N ILE A 95 -8.72 16.00 3.59
CA ILE A 95 -8.74 17.15 2.68
C ILE A 95 -7.49 17.15 1.79
N GLN A 96 -6.30 16.90 2.34
CA GLN A 96 -5.07 16.91 1.52
C GLN A 96 -5.08 15.79 0.47
N GLU A 97 -5.49 14.59 0.84
CA GLU A 97 -5.65 13.50 -0.14
C GLU A 97 -6.71 13.82 -1.19
N GLY A 98 -7.82 14.43 -0.76
CA GLY A 98 -8.82 14.95 -1.69
C GLY A 98 -8.27 16.04 -2.64
N ASN A 99 -7.38 16.91 -2.15
CA ASN A 99 -6.69 17.90 -2.99
C ASN A 99 -5.77 17.24 -4.00
N ILE A 100 -5.06 16.16 -3.63
CA ILE A 100 -4.28 15.36 -4.57
C ILE A 100 -5.17 14.76 -5.65
N GLY A 101 -6.34 14.24 -5.28
CA GLY A 101 -7.36 13.76 -6.21
C GLY A 101 -7.82 14.85 -7.18
N LEU A 102 -8.12 16.04 -6.66
CA LEU A 102 -8.50 17.20 -7.47
C LEU A 102 -7.38 17.61 -8.46
N MET A 103 -6.13 17.65 -8.01
CA MET A 103 -4.99 17.95 -8.89
C MET A 103 -4.83 16.91 -10.01
N LYS A 104 -5.00 15.62 -9.69
CA LYS A 104 -5.01 14.55 -10.70
C LYS A 104 -6.15 14.72 -11.70
N ALA A 105 -7.33 15.11 -11.22
CA ALA A 105 -8.49 15.42 -12.07
C ALA A 105 -8.19 16.57 -13.02
N VAL A 106 -7.70 17.71 -12.52
CA VAL A 106 -7.37 18.89 -13.33
C VAL A 106 -6.34 18.54 -14.42
N LYS A 107 -5.31 17.76 -14.08
CA LYS A 107 -4.29 17.32 -15.04
C LYS A 107 -4.86 16.48 -16.20
N ARG A 108 -5.93 15.71 -15.95
CA ARG A 108 -6.50 14.77 -16.93
C ARG A 108 -7.81 15.28 -17.54
N TYR A 109 -8.31 16.41 -17.07
CA TYR A 109 -9.58 16.95 -17.51
C TYR A 109 -9.54 17.41 -18.97
N ASP A 110 -10.56 17.01 -19.73
CA ASP A 110 -10.77 17.42 -21.11
C ASP A 110 -12.05 18.25 -21.25
N PRO A 111 -11.92 19.57 -21.41
CA PRO A 111 -13.09 20.43 -21.55
C PRO A 111 -13.90 20.17 -22.82
N ALA A 112 -13.30 19.57 -23.86
CA ALA A 112 -13.99 19.24 -25.13
C ALA A 112 -15.07 18.16 -24.96
N GLN A 113 -15.06 17.41 -23.86
CA GLN A 113 -16.05 16.37 -23.56
C GLN A 113 -17.41 16.91 -23.11
N GLY A 114 -17.55 18.23 -22.92
CA GLY A 114 -18.79 18.84 -22.52
C GLY A 114 -19.23 18.59 -21.07
N VAL A 115 -18.41 17.95 -20.26
CA VAL A 115 -18.67 17.66 -18.84
C VAL A 115 -18.02 18.74 -17.98
N ARG A 116 -18.67 19.13 -16.87
CA ARG A 116 -18.08 20.07 -15.88
C ARG A 116 -16.94 19.41 -15.12
N LEU A 117 -15.90 20.20 -14.78
CA LEU A 117 -14.78 19.73 -13.95
C LEU A 117 -15.27 19.17 -12.61
N VAL A 118 -16.27 19.78 -11.99
CA VAL A 118 -16.88 19.30 -10.74
C VAL A 118 -17.30 17.83 -10.84
N SER A 119 -18.06 17.48 -11.88
CA SER A 119 -18.58 16.12 -12.07
C SER A 119 -17.45 15.11 -12.31
N TYR A 120 -16.44 15.51 -13.05
CA TYR A 120 -15.27 14.68 -13.31
C TYR A 120 -14.39 14.51 -12.06
N ALA A 121 -14.14 15.61 -11.33
CA ALA A 121 -13.24 15.63 -10.18
C ALA A 121 -13.78 14.84 -8.99
N ILE A 122 -15.11 14.76 -8.78
CA ILE A 122 -15.71 13.99 -7.67
C ILE A 122 -15.19 12.56 -7.62
N HIS A 123 -15.06 11.90 -8.76
CA HIS A 123 -14.60 10.51 -8.84
C HIS A 123 -13.12 10.38 -8.44
N TRP A 124 -12.28 11.32 -8.86
CA TRP A 124 -10.86 11.35 -8.51
C TRP A 124 -10.64 11.66 -7.03
N ILE A 125 -11.38 12.66 -6.51
CA ILE A 125 -11.32 13.04 -5.09
C ILE A 125 -11.72 11.85 -4.20
N LYS A 126 -12.85 11.21 -4.51
CA LYS A 126 -13.31 10.04 -3.76
C LYS A 126 -12.32 8.86 -3.86
N ALA A 127 -11.74 8.63 -5.03
CA ALA A 127 -10.79 7.54 -5.22
C ALA A 127 -9.54 7.71 -4.36
N GLU A 128 -8.96 8.92 -4.29
CA GLU A 128 -7.78 9.18 -3.43
C GLU A 128 -8.12 9.07 -1.94
N ILE A 129 -9.25 9.64 -1.52
CA ILE A 129 -9.71 9.54 -0.13
C ILE A 129 -9.94 8.07 0.25
N HIS A 130 -10.60 7.28 -0.59
CA HIS A 130 -10.82 5.86 -0.34
C HIS A 130 -9.51 5.07 -0.24
N GLU A 131 -8.56 5.33 -1.14
CA GLU A 131 -7.26 4.65 -1.11
C GLU A 131 -6.47 5.02 0.15
N TYR A 132 -6.53 6.29 0.57
CA TYR A 132 -5.90 6.76 1.80
C TYR A 132 -6.50 6.10 3.05
N ILE A 133 -7.85 6.06 3.12
CA ILE A 133 -8.56 5.39 4.22
C ILE A 133 -8.15 3.92 4.31
N LEU A 134 -8.19 3.18 3.19
CA LEU A 134 -7.82 1.76 3.17
C LEU A 134 -6.38 1.49 3.61
N LYS A 135 -5.47 2.45 3.38
CA LYS A 135 -4.06 2.34 3.78
C LYS A 135 -3.81 2.66 5.25
N ASN A 136 -4.55 3.64 5.79
CA ASN A 136 -4.22 4.27 7.07
C ASN A 136 -5.28 4.03 8.16
N TRP A 137 -6.36 3.28 7.86
CA TRP A 137 -7.43 3.03 8.82
C TRP A 137 -6.96 2.24 10.05
N ARG A 138 -6.00 1.31 9.85
CA ARG A 138 -5.35 0.52 10.90
C ARG A 138 -3.88 0.29 10.55
N ARG A 139 -3.08 -0.11 11.54
CA ARG A 139 -1.67 -0.46 11.37
C ARG A 139 -1.51 -1.62 10.38
N VAL A 140 -2.40 -2.61 10.45
CA VAL A 140 -2.44 -3.73 9.50
C VAL A 140 -3.47 -3.44 8.41
N LYS A 141 -3.10 -3.64 7.15
CA LYS A 141 -4.02 -3.47 6.01
C LYS A 141 -5.14 -4.50 6.07
N VAL A 142 -6.38 -4.02 6.25
CA VAL A 142 -7.57 -4.87 6.41
C VAL A 142 -8.11 -5.34 5.06
N ALA A 143 -8.05 -4.51 4.02
CA ALA A 143 -8.64 -4.79 2.71
C ALA A 143 -7.58 -4.77 1.61
N THR A 144 -7.10 -5.94 1.21
CA THR A 144 -6.06 -6.12 0.17
C THR A 144 -6.64 -6.52 -1.18
N THR A 145 -7.72 -7.30 -1.21
CA THR A 145 -8.38 -7.76 -2.43
C THR A 145 -9.48 -6.80 -2.91
N LYS A 146 -9.88 -6.92 -4.18
CA LYS A 146 -10.97 -6.13 -4.75
C LYS A 146 -12.30 -6.36 -4.03
N ALA A 147 -12.60 -7.60 -3.65
CA ALA A 147 -13.79 -7.96 -2.89
C ALA A 147 -13.78 -7.31 -1.50
N GLN A 148 -12.67 -7.40 -0.77
CA GLN A 148 -12.51 -6.80 0.55
C GLN A 148 -12.63 -5.27 0.52
N ARG A 149 -12.10 -4.60 -0.52
CA ARG A 149 -12.25 -3.15 -0.69
C ARG A 149 -13.71 -2.73 -0.91
N LYS A 150 -14.47 -3.49 -1.71
CA LYS A 150 -15.91 -3.27 -1.87
C LYS A 150 -16.66 -3.45 -0.54
N LEU A 151 -16.34 -4.50 0.19
CA LEU A 151 -16.96 -4.81 1.47
C LEU A 151 -16.66 -3.78 2.55
N PHE A 152 -15.43 -3.26 2.61
CA PHE A 152 -15.00 -2.29 3.61
C PHE A 152 -15.93 -1.07 3.72
N PHE A 153 -16.30 -0.48 2.59
CA PHE A 153 -17.16 0.70 2.57
C PHE A 153 -18.65 0.34 2.69
N ASN A 154 -19.07 -0.80 2.14
CA ASN A 154 -20.48 -1.18 2.09
C ASN A 154 -20.96 -1.88 3.36
N LEU A 155 -20.14 -2.71 4.03
CA LEU A 155 -20.49 -3.35 5.29
C LEU A 155 -20.86 -2.31 6.34
N ARG A 156 -19.99 -1.31 6.54
CA ARG A 156 -20.23 -0.26 7.52
C ARG A 156 -21.46 0.59 7.22
N SER A 157 -21.76 0.81 5.95
CA SER A 157 -22.95 1.54 5.52
C SER A 157 -24.26 0.78 5.75
N ASN A 158 -24.20 -0.56 5.69
CA ASN A 158 -25.35 -1.44 5.82
C ASN A 158 -25.55 -2.02 7.24
N GLN A 159 -24.58 -1.84 8.13
CA GLN A 159 -24.64 -2.22 9.54
C GLN A 159 -24.78 -0.99 10.44
N PRO A 160 -25.97 -0.50 10.71
CA PRO A 160 -26.18 0.57 11.70
C PRO A 160 -25.99 0.07 13.14
N THR A 161 -25.98 -1.23 13.39
CA THR A 161 -25.83 -1.87 14.71
C THR A 161 -24.60 -2.77 14.76
N LEU A 162 -23.94 -2.80 15.93
CA LEU A 162 -22.76 -3.64 16.23
C LEU A 162 -23.02 -5.15 16.29
N ASN A 163 -24.19 -5.59 15.87
CA ASN A 163 -24.58 -7.00 15.91
C ASN A 163 -24.01 -7.75 14.70
N SER A 164 -23.60 -9.00 14.91
CA SER A 164 -23.19 -9.90 13.84
C SER A 164 -24.29 -10.07 12.78
N LEU A 165 -23.88 -10.14 11.51
CA LEU A 165 -24.80 -10.33 10.39
C LEU A 165 -25.45 -11.72 10.45
N SER A 166 -26.76 -11.78 10.24
CA SER A 166 -27.47 -13.04 10.07
C SER A 166 -27.07 -13.72 8.75
N PRO A 167 -27.18 -15.07 8.64
CA PRO A 167 -26.84 -15.78 7.41
C PRO A 167 -27.60 -15.26 6.17
N GLY A 168 -28.84 -14.81 6.34
CA GLY A 168 -29.64 -14.23 5.24
C GLY A 168 -29.14 -12.85 4.79
N GLU A 169 -28.67 -12.02 5.72
CA GLU A 169 -28.07 -10.72 5.40
C GLU A 169 -26.73 -10.88 4.69
N ILE A 170 -25.91 -11.84 5.12
CA ILE A 170 -24.65 -12.19 4.45
C ILE A 170 -24.90 -12.58 2.99
N GLU A 171 -25.91 -13.42 2.76
CA GLU A 171 -26.22 -13.89 1.41
C GLU A 171 -26.79 -12.78 0.52
N SER A 172 -27.66 -11.92 1.06
CA SER A 172 -28.21 -10.78 0.35
C SER A 172 -27.11 -9.76 -0.01
N LEU A 173 -26.19 -9.47 0.92
CA LEU A 173 -25.07 -8.57 0.70
C LEU A 173 -24.06 -9.15 -0.30
N ALA A 174 -23.78 -10.44 -0.21
CA ALA A 174 -22.91 -11.15 -1.14
C ALA A 174 -23.44 -11.05 -2.58
N LYS A 175 -24.75 -11.24 -2.78
CA LYS A 175 -25.42 -11.07 -4.09
C LYS A 175 -25.39 -9.62 -4.57
N ALA A 176 -25.69 -8.65 -3.69
CA ALA A 176 -25.74 -7.23 -4.05
C ALA A 176 -24.37 -6.69 -4.47
N LEU A 177 -23.30 -7.18 -3.85
CA LEU A 177 -21.91 -6.71 -4.11
C LEU A 177 -21.15 -7.63 -5.09
N ASP A 178 -21.75 -8.71 -5.55
CA ASP A 178 -21.08 -9.71 -6.40
C ASP A 178 -19.75 -10.18 -5.77
N VAL A 179 -19.84 -10.72 -4.55
CA VAL A 179 -18.74 -11.29 -3.76
C VAL A 179 -19.17 -12.60 -3.12
N ARG A 180 -18.24 -13.41 -2.62
CA ARG A 180 -18.57 -14.67 -1.94
C ARG A 180 -19.04 -14.39 -0.52
N GLY A 181 -19.96 -15.19 0.00
CA GLY A 181 -20.42 -15.09 1.38
C GLY A 181 -19.31 -15.30 2.42
N GLU A 182 -18.30 -16.11 2.09
CA GLU A 182 -17.10 -16.31 2.90
C GLU A 182 -16.29 -15.01 3.06
N ASP A 183 -16.12 -14.25 1.96
CA ASP A 183 -15.41 -12.96 1.99
C ASP A 183 -16.14 -11.94 2.88
N VAL A 184 -17.50 -12.00 2.93
CA VAL A 184 -18.33 -11.16 3.82
C VAL A 184 -18.08 -11.49 5.28
N ARG A 185 -18.10 -12.79 5.67
CA ARG A 185 -17.83 -13.23 7.04
C ARG A 185 -16.43 -12.88 7.49
N GLU A 186 -15.44 -13.16 6.64
CA GLU A 186 -14.05 -12.83 6.92
C GLU A 186 -13.87 -11.31 7.15
N MET A 187 -14.50 -10.49 6.32
CA MET A 187 -14.41 -9.04 6.44
C MET A 187 -15.14 -8.53 7.69
N GLU A 188 -16.27 -9.13 8.07
CA GLU A 188 -16.97 -8.83 9.31
C GLU A 188 -16.06 -9.04 10.53
N VAL A 189 -15.41 -10.20 10.63
CA VAL A 189 -14.46 -10.51 11.72
C VAL A 189 -13.30 -9.51 11.73
N ARG A 190 -12.74 -9.19 10.57
CA ARG A 190 -11.64 -8.22 10.47
C ARG A 190 -12.05 -6.79 10.88
N LEU A 191 -13.29 -6.40 10.63
CA LEU A 191 -13.80 -5.09 11.01
C LEU A 191 -14.17 -5.00 12.50
N ALA A 192 -14.64 -6.11 13.11
CA ALA A 192 -15.05 -6.15 14.50
C ALA A 192 -13.86 -6.03 15.47
N GLY A 193 -12.69 -6.63 15.16
CA GLY A 193 -11.49 -6.55 15.99
C GLY A 193 -10.86 -5.15 15.96
N GLY A 194 -10.60 -4.52 17.12
CA GLY A 194 -9.79 -3.29 17.23
C GLY A 194 -8.31 -3.61 17.38
N ASP A 195 -7.45 -2.61 17.12
CA ASP A 195 -6.06 -2.68 17.54
C ASP A 195 -6.02 -2.51 19.06
N VAL A 196 -5.31 -3.40 19.75
CA VAL A 196 -5.13 -3.36 21.21
C VAL A 196 -3.78 -2.71 21.50
N SER A 197 -3.72 -1.78 22.46
CA SER A 197 -2.44 -1.24 22.93
C SER A 197 -1.65 -2.35 23.60
N ILE A 198 -0.37 -2.47 23.28
CA ILE A 198 0.56 -3.39 23.94
C ILE A 198 1.08 -2.79 25.24
N GLU A 199 1.22 -1.46 25.27
CA GLU A 199 1.62 -0.71 26.45
C GLU A 199 0.38 -0.32 27.25
N GLY A 200 0.47 -0.38 28.59
CA GLY A 200 -0.57 0.13 29.47
C GLY A 200 -0.65 1.65 29.44
N ASP A 201 -1.76 2.22 29.92
CA ASP A 201 -1.84 3.67 30.16
C ASP A 201 -0.97 4.05 31.33
N ASP A 202 -0.07 5.05 31.16
CA ASP A 202 0.84 5.56 32.20
C ASP A 202 0.13 6.20 33.41
N THR A 203 -1.19 6.28 33.40
CA THR A 203 -1.99 6.97 34.41
C THR A 203 -2.45 6.09 35.57
N ASP A 204 -2.32 4.78 35.46
CA ASP A 204 -2.77 3.84 36.51
C ASP A 204 -1.67 2.80 36.78
N ASP A 205 -1.16 2.78 38.02
CA ASP A 205 -0.10 1.85 38.50
C ASP A 205 -0.52 0.37 38.36
N ASP A 206 -1.84 0.09 38.26
CA ASP A 206 -2.44 -1.24 38.03
C ASP A 206 -2.89 -1.46 36.58
N SER A 207 -2.46 -0.64 35.63
CA SER A 207 -2.90 -0.78 34.27
C SER A 207 -2.38 -2.08 33.61
N PHE A 208 -3.29 -2.86 33.05
CA PHE A 208 -2.97 -4.06 32.30
C PHE A 208 -2.11 -3.73 31.07
N ALA A 209 -0.84 -4.10 31.11
CA ALA A 209 0.10 -3.96 30.00
C ALA A 209 0.37 -5.33 29.36
N PRO A 210 -0.26 -5.64 28.21
CA PRO A 210 -0.07 -6.94 27.52
C PRO A 210 1.40 -7.26 27.24
N ILE A 211 2.26 -6.24 27.04
CA ILE A 211 3.70 -6.43 26.80
C ILE A 211 4.40 -7.20 27.91
N GLN A 212 3.94 -7.08 29.15
CA GLN A 212 4.53 -7.78 30.29
C GLN A 212 4.26 -9.28 30.29
N TRP A 213 3.23 -9.70 29.56
CA TRP A 213 2.78 -11.09 29.46
C TRP A 213 3.20 -11.77 28.17
N LEU A 214 3.74 -10.99 27.22
CA LEU A 214 4.25 -11.55 25.97
C LEU A 214 5.60 -12.21 26.21
N ALA A 215 5.60 -13.55 26.17
CA ALA A 215 6.83 -14.33 26.23
C ALA A 215 7.48 -14.40 24.84
N ASP A 216 8.79 -14.22 24.76
CA ASP A 216 9.56 -14.54 23.57
C ASP A 216 9.99 -16.01 23.66
N GLU A 217 9.23 -16.90 23.03
CA GLU A 217 9.50 -18.33 22.98
C GLU A 217 10.87 -18.66 22.36
N ARG A 218 11.44 -17.74 21.56
CA ARG A 218 12.76 -17.92 20.94
C ARG A 218 13.90 -17.75 21.94
N SER A 219 13.67 -17.05 23.02
CA SER A 219 14.66 -16.75 24.08
C SER A 219 14.58 -17.74 25.25
N GLU A 220 13.71 -18.75 25.18
CA GLU A 220 13.58 -19.74 26.23
C GLU A 220 14.86 -20.59 26.29
N PRO A 221 15.60 -20.60 27.44
CA PRO A 221 16.94 -21.20 27.52
C PRO A 221 16.95 -22.70 27.18
N THR A 222 15.93 -23.44 27.58
CA THR A 222 15.83 -24.88 27.30
C THR A 222 15.65 -25.17 25.82
N ALA A 223 14.81 -24.37 25.12
CA ALA A 223 14.60 -24.48 23.69
C ALA A 223 15.87 -24.08 22.91
N VAL A 224 16.58 -23.05 23.34
CA VAL A 224 17.86 -22.61 22.74
C VAL A 224 18.92 -23.69 22.90
N MET A 225 19.07 -24.28 24.09
CA MET A 225 20.00 -25.39 24.33
C MET A 225 19.62 -26.61 23.50
N ALA A 226 18.40 -27.06 23.55
CA ALA A 226 17.93 -28.20 22.76
C ALA A 226 18.17 -28.02 21.26
N ASN A 227 17.90 -26.85 20.72
CA ASN A 227 18.19 -26.53 19.33
C ASN A 227 19.69 -26.53 19.04
N SER A 228 20.50 -25.98 19.95
CA SER A 228 21.96 -25.98 19.81
C SER A 228 22.54 -27.41 19.82
N GLU A 229 22.08 -28.25 20.75
CA GLU A 229 22.48 -29.66 20.80
C GLU A 229 22.06 -30.44 19.55
N LEU A 230 20.81 -30.21 19.07
CA LEU A 230 20.35 -30.79 17.82
C LEU A 230 21.23 -30.38 16.64
N HIS A 231 21.56 -29.10 16.52
CA HIS A 231 22.42 -28.59 15.45
C HIS A 231 23.82 -29.21 15.52
N GLN A 232 24.41 -29.37 16.70
CA GLN A 232 25.70 -30.01 16.87
C GLN A 232 25.65 -31.52 16.53
N LEU A 233 24.61 -32.22 16.99
CA LEU A 233 24.40 -33.62 16.66
C LEU A 233 24.17 -33.84 15.17
N PHE A 234 23.35 -33.06 14.56
CA PHE A 234 23.10 -33.16 13.12
C PHE A 234 24.35 -32.77 12.30
N GLY A 235 25.07 -31.72 12.73
CA GLY A 235 26.31 -31.30 12.09
C GLY A 235 27.35 -32.41 12.12
N SER A 236 27.63 -32.98 13.30
CA SER A 236 28.60 -34.04 13.45
C SER A 236 28.24 -35.33 12.67
N LYS A 237 26.96 -35.72 12.67
CA LYS A 237 26.45 -36.85 11.88
C LYS A 237 26.54 -36.60 10.38
N LEU A 238 26.24 -35.37 9.95
CA LEU A 238 26.36 -34.97 8.55
C LEU A 238 27.84 -35.04 8.10
N ASP A 239 28.77 -34.52 8.90
CA ASP A 239 30.19 -34.56 8.62
C ASP A 239 30.71 -36.00 8.54
N GLN A 240 30.29 -36.89 9.43
CA GLN A 240 30.61 -38.31 9.37
C GLN A 240 30.07 -38.98 8.10
N ALA A 241 28.82 -38.69 7.73
CA ALA A 241 28.19 -39.21 6.52
C ALA A 241 28.91 -38.71 5.24
N LEU A 242 29.32 -37.42 5.22
CA LEU A 242 30.11 -36.84 4.13
C LEU A 242 31.52 -37.45 4.05
N ASN A 243 32.17 -37.69 5.20
CA ASN A 243 33.48 -38.31 5.26
C ASN A 243 33.49 -39.79 4.81
N GLY A 244 32.32 -40.45 4.89
CA GLY A 244 32.13 -41.78 4.34
C GLY A 244 32.00 -41.86 2.82
N LEU A 245 31.89 -40.71 2.13
CA LEU A 245 31.84 -40.65 0.68
C LEU A 245 33.22 -40.54 0.05
N ASP A 246 33.34 -40.98 -1.21
CA ASP A 246 34.51 -40.69 -2.03
C ASP A 246 34.61 -39.18 -2.32
N GLU A 247 35.80 -38.67 -2.55
CA GLU A 247 36.10 -37.25 -2.71
C GLU A 247 35.24 -36.57 -3.77
N ARG A 248 34.99 -37.26 -4.88
CA ARG A 248 34.18 -36.77 -5.98
C ARG A 248 32.70 -36.63 -5.59
N SER A 249 32.14 -37.66 -4.97
CA SER A 249 30.74 -37.64 -4.51
C SER A 249 30.52 -36.62 -3.41
N ARG A 250 31.50 -36.48 -2.50
CA ARG A 250 31.46 -35.44 -1.45
C ARG A 250 31.41 -34.03 -2.05
N HIS A 251 32.33 -33.73 -2.97
CA HIS A 251 32.38 -32.43 -3.62
C HIS A 251 31.09 -32.11 -4.38
N ILE A 252 30.51 -33.08 -5.09
CA ILE A 252 29.23 -32.89 -5.80
C ILE A 252 28.09 -32.52 -4.81
N VAL A 253 28.02 -33.24 -3.69
CA VAL A 253 26.99 -32.99 -2.67
C VAL A 253 27.22 -31.64 -1.99
N GLN A 254 28.45 -31.30 -1.62
CA GLN A 254 28.79 -30.02 -0.99
C GLN A 254 28.49 -28.85 -1.91
N ALA A 255 28.99 -28.83 -3.13
CA ALA A 255 28.84 -27.75 -4.08
C ALA A 255 27.39 -27.49 -4.51
N ARG A 256 26.53 -28.50 -4.36
CA ARG A 256 25.14 -28.40 -4.76
C ARG A 256 24.17 -28.10 -3.62
N TRP A 257 24.45 -28.58 -2.41
CA TRP A 257 23.49 -28.58 -1.31
C TRP A 257 23.98 -27.87 -0.05
N LEU A 258 25.29 -27.70 0.12
CA LEU A 258 25.86 -27.10 1.33
C LEU A 258 26.51 -25.74 1.07
N ASP A 259 27.08 -25.51 -0.12
CA ASP A 259 27.71 -24.25 -0.50
C ASP A 259 26.63 -23.27 -1.05
N ILE A 260 25.59 -23.02 -0.23
CA ILE A 260 24.47 -22.13 -0.58
C ILE A 260 24.57 -20.91 0.32
N ASP A 261 24.62 -19.70 -0.29
CA ASP A 261 24.58 -18.43 0.43
C ASP A 261 23.23 -18.25 1.14
N ALA A 262 23.19 -17.36 2.14
CA ALA A 262 21.98 -17.03 2.89
C ALA A 262 20.79 -16.58 2.00
N ASP A 263 21.07 -16.11 0.79
CA ASP A 263 20.10 -15.73 -0.22
C ASP A 263 19.65 -16.89 -1.15
N GLY A 264 20.10 -18.13 -0.88
CA GLY A 264 19.80 -19.30 -1.72
C GLY A 264 20.55 -19.31 -3.06
N LYS A 265 21.56 -18.46 -3.21
CA LYS A 265 22.43 -18.39 -4.39
C LYS A 265 23.76 -19.08 -4.09
N GLY A 266 24.35 -19.72 -5.08
CA GLY A 266 25.65 -20.36 -4.93
C GLY A 266 25.64 -21.84 -5.29
N ALA A 267 24.51 -22.54 -5.20
CA ALA A 267 24.40 -23.93 -5.57
C ALA A 267 24.77 -24.17 -7.05
N LYS A 268 25.78 -25.01 -7.31
CA LYS A 268 26.14 -25.40 -8.67
C LYS A 268 25.04 -26.25 -9.30
N THR A 269 24.73 -25.97 -10.57
CA THR A 269 23.77 -26.80 -11.29
C THR A 269 24.38 -28.13 -11.74
N LEU A 270 23.53 -29.12 -12.10
CA LEU A 270 24.01 -30.37 -12.66
C LEU A 270 24.87 -30.18 -13.91
N HIS A 271 24.58 -29.15 -14.70
CA HIS A 271 25.34 -28.83 -15.90
C HIS A 271 26.73 -28.25 -15.59
N ASP A 272 26.81 -27.38 -14.57
CA ASP A 272 28.10 -26.80 -14.14
C ASP A 272 29.05 -27.89 -13.65
N LEU A 273 28.56 -28.80 -12.81
CA LEU A 273 29.32 -29.94 -12.30
C LEU A 273 29.66 -30.97 -13.42
N ALA A 274 28.75 -31.14 -14.39
CA ALA A 274 29.00 -31.97 -15.56
C ALA A 274 30.18 -31.43 -16.40
N ASN A 275 30.21 -30.12 -16.60
CA ASN A 275 31.31 -29.45 -17.30
C ASN A 275 32.63 -29.53 -16.52
N GLU A 276 32.58 -29.32 -15.20
CA GLU A 276 33.76 -29.39 -14.32
C GLU A 276 34.44 -30.79 -14.33
N TYR A 277 33.61 -31.84 -14.29
CA TYR A 277 34.08 -33.22 -14.28
C TYR A 277 34.16 -33.88 -15.67
N GLN A 278 33.81 -33.16 -16.72
CA GLN A 278 33.78 -33.65 -18.11
C GLN A 278 32.95 -34.94 -18.30
N ILE A 279 31.77 -34.98 -17.67
CA ILE A 279 30.81 -36.09 -17.74
C ILE A 279 29.40 -35.54 -18.10
N SER A 280 28.46 -36.45 -18.35
CA SER A 280 27.08 -36.03 -18.61
C SER A 280 26.38 -35.59 -17.33
N ALA A 281 25.43 -34.64 -17.44
CA ALA A 281 24.63 -34.20 -16.29
C ALA A 281 23.84 -35.34 -15.66
N GLU A 282 23.39 -36.32 -16.46
CA GLU A 282 22.74 -37.52 -15.93
C GLU A 282 23.70 -38.40 -15.10
N ARG A 283 24.99 -38.45 -15.46
CA ARG A 283 25.98 -39.14 -14.67
C ARG A 283 26.24 -38.46 -13.31
N VAL A 284 26.22 -37.09 -13.28
CA VAL A 284 26.31 -36.36 -12.02
C VAL A 284 25.10 -36.69 -11.14
N ARG A 285 23.88 -36.72 -11.71
CA ARG A 285 22.65 -37.10 -10.98
C ARG A 285 22.73 -38.54 -10.43
N GLN A 286 23.27 -39.48 -11.19
CA GLN A 286 23.45 -40.87 -10.70
C GLN A 286 24.43 -40.94 -9.51
N ILE A 287 25.52 -40.18 -9.58
CA ILE A 287 26.49 -40.09 -8.48
C ILE A 287 25.85 -39.49 -7.25
N GLU A 288 25.07 -38.40 -7.42
CA GLU A 288 24.33 -37.73 -6.34
C GLU A 288 23.38 -38.71 -5.64
N VAL A 289 22.54 -39.41 -6.41
CA VAL A 289 21.59 -40.41 -5.86
C VAL A 289 22.29 -41.51 -5.12
N ALA A 290 23.43 -42.01 -5.64
CA ALA A 290 24.23 -43.03 -4.98
C ALA A 290 24.85 -42.48 -3.69
N ALA A 291 25.34 -41.24 -3.68
CA ALA A 291 25.88 -40.59 -2.50
C ALA A 291 24.82 -40.42 -1.40
N PHE A 292 23.62 -39.92 -1.73
CA PHE A 292 22.53 -39.83 -0.76
C PHE A 292 22.09 -41.18 -0.21
N LYS A 293 22.06 -42.22 -1.04
CA LYS A 293 21.79 -43.60 -0.56
C LYS A 293 22.79 -44.04 0.46
N LYS A 294 24.08 -43.80 0.21
CA LYS A 294 25.18 -44.19 1.12
C LYS A 294 25.13 -43.37 2.41
N MET A 295 24.93 -42.06 2.32
CA MET A 295 24.75 -41.19 3.50
C MET A 295 23.56 -41.63 4.36
N ARG A 296 22.43 -41.97 3.74
CA ARG A 296 21.25 -42.44 4.45
C ARG A 296 21.53 -43.76 5.20
N GLN A 297 22.30 -44.69 4.64
CA GLN A 297 22.67 -45.93 5.30
C GLN A 297 23.56 -45.67 6.54
N THR A 298 24.53 -44.73 6.41
CA THR A 298 25.40 -44.34 7.53
C THR A 298 24.59 -43.73 8.66
N LEU A 299 23.69 -42.77 8.34
CA LEU A 299 22.83 -42.08 9.31
C LEU A 299 21.85 -43.04 10.00
N GLN A 300 21.32 -44.04 9.29
CA GLN A 300 20.39 -45.01 9.86
C GLN A 300 21.09 -46.04 10.76
N ALA A 301 22.30 -46.40 10.45
CA ALA A 301 23.09 -47.35 11.27
C ALA A 301 23.42 -46.77 12.66
N GLU A 302 23.58 -45.43 12.77
CA GLU A 302 23.88 -44.77 14.03
C GLU A 302 22.62 -44.39 14.86
N THR A 303 21.43 -44.44 14.29
CA THR A 303 20.17 -44.22 15.05
C THR A 303 19.72 -45.48 15.78
N LEU A 304 20.31 -46.61 15.54
CA LEU A 304 19.98 -47.91 16.16
C LEU A 304 20.95 -48.33 17.30
N ASN A 305 21.97 -47.51 17.57
CA ASN A 305 22.87 -47.63 18.72
C ASN A 305 22.67 -46.47 19.68
#